data_7aae927d3bb01b5446fd228e617ba81a
#
_entry.id   7aae927d3bb01b5446fd228e617ba81a
#
_cell.length_a   1.000
_cell.length_b   1.000
_cell.length_c   1.000
_cell.angle_alpha   90.00
_cell.angle_beta   90.00
_cell.angle_gamma   90.00
#
_symmetry.space_group_name_H-M   'P 1'
#
loop_
_entity.id
_entity.type
_entity.pdbx_description
1 polymer ?
#
loop_
_entity_poly.entity_id
_entity_poly.type
_entity_poly.pdbx_seq_one_letter_code
_entity_poly.pdbx_strand_id
1 'polypeptide(L)'
;MKRFLSIFLVSLITLNLYSHPWKPSHYVIVDTDGGIDDMKAITMFLASPDVRVLAISVSPGVLSPDNAYIKVKSLLNSLYHEGIPVGINHISSYKSPEYPVALKTPRGEEKGVSAEDAPDCLKMIGEIFSTEKTKISFICLGSMSTAFLALQNIPDLKQHVKEFIWCSDGSGYTDGFNYNIDKNASARMLKQEILIKVVRKYEPDNTEFYNAELIRIISTLNNKYSKRISALFDSDIAKNHPFSYEGTDEMAALFLHFPDMFINKTSGNITECTPSDLSGLRNGVVRILKGETVSRNQVIRDLPVDPSFYSEDIRPSVKEIIDRYGIDEWTSGVLANELHRHLGVFAVIGVKMGIRAREYFNTGVDEFHAVSFAGSIPPLSCMNDGLQVSTGATPGHGLLTVKNDPVPSPSAEFTYMNRKIRLTLRPEIAEMISSELEELNFIYGLDSNIYWELVRKNSIRYWRDLDRHEIFDVRVVF
;
A
#
# COMPACT_ATOMS: atom_id res chain seq x y z
N MET A 1 37.01 -2.47 -34.84
CA MET A 1 37.09 -2.39 -33.39
C MET A 1 36.31 -1.22 -32.77
N LYS A 2 36.50 0.05 -33.20
CA LYS A 2 35.79 1.22 -32.59
C LYS A 2 34.23 1.15 -32.71
N ARG A 3 33.69 0.63 -33.79
CA ARG A 3 32.20 0.49 -33.95
C ARG A 3 31.62 -0.60 -33.09
N PHE A 4 32.30 -1.69 -32.81
CA PHE A 4 31.89 -2.73 -31.90
C PHE A 4 31.88 -2.27 -30.44
N LEU A 5 32.87 -1.44 -30.07
CA LEU A 5 32.95 -0.87 -28.72
C LEU A 5 31.80 0.10 -28.44
N SER A 6 31.40 0.89 -29.45
CA SER A 6 30.23 1.82 -29.31
C SER A 6 28.90 1.08 -29.18
N ILE A 7 28.70 -0.04 -29.90
CA ILE A 7 27.48 -0.86 -29.78
C ILE A 7 27.44 -1.54 -28.42
N PHE A 8 28.56 -2.02 -27.90
CA PHE A 8 28.64 -2.62 -26.56
C PHE A 8 28.40 -1.59 -25.44
N LEU A 9 28.90 -0.37 -25.59
CA LEU A 9 28.65 0.73 -24.64
C LEU A 9 27.19 1.19 -24.65
N VAL A 10 26.55 1.28 -25.80
CA VAL A 10 25.12 1.62 -25.93
C VAL A 10 24.25 0.49 -25.37
N SER A 11 24.61 -0.78 -25.58
CA SER A 11 23.87 -1.92 -25.00
C SER A 11 24.02 -1.99 -23.48
N LEU A 12 25.18 -1.60 -22.92
CA LEU A 12 25.37 -1.49 -21.47
C LEU A 12 24.56 -0.34 -20.86
N ILE A 13 24.40 0.77 -21.56
CA ILE A 13 23.60 1.91 -21.09
C ILE A 13 22.08 1.58 -21.12
N THR A 14 21.64 0.78 -22.10
CA THR A 14 20.22 0.36 -22.18
C THR A 14 19.89 -0.78 -21.21
N LEU A 15 20.86 -1.57 -20.76
CA LEU A 15 20.66 -2.63 -19.75
C LEU A 15 20.52 -2.09 -18.32
N ASN A 16 20.95 -0.84 -18.07
CA ASN A 16 20.86 -0.24 -16.72
C ASN A 16 19.47 0.30 -16.34
N LEU A 17 18.47 0.24 -17.23
CA LEU A 17 17.14 0.78 -16.97
C LEU A 17 16.15 -0.23 -16.36
N TYR A 18 16.52 -1.51 -16.14
CA TYR A 18 15.55 -2.56 -15.77
C TYR A 18 16.04 -3.56 -14.71
N SER A 19 17.00 -3.21 -13.88
CA SER A 19 17.65 -4.18 -12.99
C SER A 19 17.30 -4.00 -11.51
N HIS A 20 16.01 -3.95 -11.16
CA HIS A 20 15.62 -4.18 -9.77
C HIS A 20 14.73 -5.42 -9.67
N PRO A 21 15.14 -6.45 -8.89
CA PRO A 21 14.40 -7.70 -8.78
C PRO A 21 13.07 -7.60 -8.02
N TRP A 22 12.75 -6.43 -7.47
CA TRP A 22 11.63 -6.20 -6.57
C TRP A 22 10.59 -5.23 -7.12
N LYS A 23 10.08 -5.54 -8.30
CA LYS A 23 8.87 -4.85 -8.75
C LYS A 23 7.65 -5.69 -8.40
N PRO A 24 6.56 -5.08 -7.95
CA PRO A 24 5.29 -5.78 -7.81
C PRO A 24 4.89 -6.36 -9.17
N SER A 25 4.26 -7.53 -9.16
CA SER A 25 3.79 -8.18 -10.40
C SER A 25 2.54 -7.51 -10.96
N HIS A 26 1.83 -6.74 -10.10
CA HIS A 26 0.54 -6.18 -10.43
C HIS A 26 0.46 -4.69 -10.09
N TYR A 27 0.30 -3.88 -11.13
CA TYR A 27 -0.06 -2.46 -11.02
C TYR A 27 -1.55 -2.34 -11.34
N VAL A 28 -2.33 -1.78 -10.41
CA VAL A 28 -3.80 -1.78 -10.55
C VAL A 28 -4.40 -0.38 -10.36
N ILE A 29 -5.46 -0.11 -11.12
CA ILE A 29 -6.45 0.92 -10.82
C ILE A 29 -7.71 0.19 -10.40
N VAL A 30 -8.33 0.59 -9.29
CA VAL A 30 -9.53 -0.05 -8.76
C VAL A 30 -10.70 0.92 -8.86
N ASP A 31 -11.80 0.50 -9.48
CA ASP A 31 -13.08 1.20 -9.46
C ASP A 31 -14.02 0.52 -8.47
N THR A 32 -14.68 1.30 -7.62
CA THR A 32 -15.53 0.80 -6.52
C THR A 32 -16.83 1.61 -6.44
N ASP A 33 -17.89 0.98 -6.02
CA ASP A 33 -19.17 1.63 -5.70
C ASP A 33 -19.46 1.72 -4.20
N GLY A 34 -18.48 1.37 -3.37
CA GLY A 34 -18.52 1.58 -1.93
C GLY A 34 -19.18 0.46 -1.12
N GLY A 35 -19.37 -0.71 -1.68
CA GLY A 35 -19.88 -1.90 -0.99
C GLY A 35 -18.98 -2.35 0.18
N ILE A 36 -19.52 -3.24 1.01
CA ILE A 36 -18.73 -3.84 2.11
C ILE A 36 -17.63 -4.75 1.55
N ASP A 37 -17.96 -5.52 0.55
CA ASP A 37 -17.09 -6.43 -0.18
C ASP A 37 -16.01 -5.70 -0.96
N ASP A 38 -16.36 -4.58 -1.63
CA ASP A 38 -15.37 -3.67 -2.21
C ASP A 38 -14.28 -3.28 -1.20
N MET A 39 -14.70 -2.85 0.00
CA MET A 39 -13.75 -2.40 1.03
C MET A 39 -12.86 -3.54 1.54
N LYS A 40 -13.37 -4.79 1.59
CA LYS A 40 -12.56 -5.97 1.89
C LYS A 40 -11.55 -6.22 0.77
N ALA A 41 -12.00 -6.20 -0.49
CA ALA A 41 -11.15 -6.36 -1.67
C ALA A 41 -10.04 -5.31 -1.74
N ILE A 42 -10.37 -4.02 -1.58
CA ILE A 42 -9.40 -2.92 -1.53
C ILE A 42 -8.40 -3.14 -0.39
N THR A 43 -8.86 -3.54 0.80
CA THR A 43 -7.97 -3.82 1.93
C THR A 43 -6.99 -4.95 1.60
N MET A 44 -7.42 -5.99 0.88
CA MET A 44 -6.56 -7.08 0.44
C MET A 44 -5.54 -6.64 -0.63
N PHE A 45 -5.94 -5.81 -1.60
CA PHE A 45 -4.99 -5.23 -2.57
C PHE A 45 -3.91 -4.40 -1.86
N LEU A 46 -4.31 -3.59 -0.87
CA LEU A 46 -3.38 -2.76 -0.10
C LEU A 46 -2.46 -3.57 0.82
N ALA A 47 -2.92 -4.73 1.30
CA ALA A 47 -2.12 -5.62 2.14
C ALA A 47 -1.05 -6.39 1.36
N SER A 48 -1.24 -6.57 0.06
CA SER A 48 -0.32 -7.37 -0.75
C SER A 48 0.93 -6.58 -1.14
N PRO A 49 2.14 -7.05 -0.81
CA PRO A 49 3.39 -6.45 -1.28
C PRO A 49 3.58 -6.60 -2.80
N ASP A 50 2.83 -7.50 -3.47
CA ASP A 50 2.91 -7.78 -4.90
C ASP A 50 1.93 -6.94 -5.75
N VAL A 51 1.12 -6.11 -5.10
CA VAL A 51 0.17 -5.22 -5.75
C VAL A 51 0.52 -3.76 -5.46
N ARG A 52 0.47 -2.91 -6.48
CA ARG A 52 0.50 -1.45 -6.32
C ARG A 52 -0.81 -0.87 -6.80
N VAL A 53 -1.58 -0.38 -5.84
CA VAL A 53 -2.80 0.38 -6.12
C VAL A 53 -2.38 1.79 -6.51
N LEU A 54 -2.42 2.10 -7.79
CA LEU A 54 -1.99 3.38 -8.35
C LEU A 54 -3.01 4.49 -8.12
N ALA A 55 -4.29 4.12 -8.19
CA ALA A 55 -5.42 5.01 -7.95
C ALA A 55 -6.68 4.20 -7.63
N ILE A 56 -7.65 4.86 -6.99
CA ILE A 56 -9.00 4.33 -6.80
C ILE A 56 -9.99 5.32 -7.39
N SER A 57 -10.86 4.86 -8.29
CA SER A 57 -12.00 5.62 -8.76
C SER A 57 -13.26 5.16 -8.01
N VAL A 58 -14.18 6.09 -7.76
CA VAL A 58 -15.48 5.78 -7.19
C VAL A 58 -16.57 6.09 -8.18
N SER A 59 -17.47 5.14 -8.38
CA SER A 59 -18.62 5.21 -9.27
C SER A 59 -19.92 4.98 -8.51
N PRO A 60 -21.07 5.40 -9.04
CA PRO A 60 -22.35 5.13 -8.40
C PRO A 60 -22.67 3.63 -8.45
N GLY A 61 -23.28 3.13 -7.38
CA GLY A 61 -23.73 1.74 -7.26
C GLY A 61 -24.35 1.52 -5.88
N VAL A 62 -23.68 0.79 -5.00
CA VAL A 62 -24.13 0.55 -3.61
C VAL A 62 -24.32 1.87 -2.86
N LEU A 63 -23.34 2.78 -2.99
CA LEU A 63 -23.38 4.13 -2.45
C LEU A 63 -23.33 5.18 -3.58
N SER A 64 -23.72 6.41 -3.26
CA SER A 64 -23.39 7.56 -4.12
C SER A 64 -21.87 7.73 -4.21
N PRO A 65 -21.36 8.31 -5.31
CA PRO A 65 -19.93 8.55 -5.47
C PRO A 65 -19.34 9.35 -4.32
N ASP A 66 -20.06 10.34 -3.78
CA ASP A 66 -19.60 11.17 -2.66
C ASP A 66 -19.43 10.34 -1.39
N ASN A 67 -20.43 9.50 -1.05
CA ASN A 67 -20.35 8.62 0.11
C ASN A 67 -19.28 7.53 -0.07
N ALA A 68 -19.19 6.94 -1.26
CA ALA A 68 -18.13 5.99 -1.59
C ALA A 68 -16.73 6.63 -1.46
N TYR A 69 -16.56 7.87 -1.93
CA TYR A 69 -15.31 8.63 -1.76
C TYR A 69 -14.93 8.81 -0.30
N ILE A 70 -15.89 9.24 0.54
CA ILE A 70 -15.65 9.40 1.99
C ILE A 70 -15.22 8.07 2.60
N LYS A 71 -15.88 6.95 2.27
CA LYS A 71 -15.53 5.61 2.77
C LYS A 71 -14.13 5.18 2.35
N VAL A 72 -13.78 5.34 1.07
CA VAL A 72 -12.46 4.99 0.54
C VAL A 72 -11.36 5.85 1.17
N LYS A 73 -11.55 7.18 1.23
CA LYS A 73 -10.56 8.08 1.85
C LYS A 73 -10.37 7.77 3.34
N SER A 74 -11.46 7.49 4.07
CA SER A 74 -11.39 7.11 5.48
C SER A 74 -10.65 5.78 5.68
N LEU A 75 -10.85 4.80 4.78
CA LEU A 75 -10.10 3.55 4.77
C LEU A 75 -8.61 3.81 4.56
N LEU A 76 -8.25 4.55 3.52
CA LEU A 76 -6.86 4.86 3.19
C LEU A 76 -6.15 5.61 4.33
N ASN A 77 -6.80 6.62 4.89
CA ASN A 77 -6.28 7.38 6.04
C ASN A 77 -6.04 6.46 7.25
N SER A 78 -6.98 5.56 7.54
CA SER A 78 -6.87 4.62 8.66
C SER A 78 -5.76 3.56 8.49
N LEU A 79 -5.29 3.40 7.27
CA LEU A 79 -4.17 2.52 6.90
C LEU A 79 -2.87 3.30 6.63
N TYR A 80 -2.89 4.63 6.81
CA TYR A 80 -1.76 5.54 6.52
C TYR A 80 -1.32 5.54 5.05
N HIS A 81 -2.28 5.33 4.13
CA HIS A 81 -2.06 5.31 2.67
C HIS A 81 -2.64 6.56 1.98
N GLU A 82 -2.49 7.72 2.61
CA GLU A 82 -3.09 9.00 2.20
C GLU A 82 -2.65 9.44 0.79
N GLY A 83 -1.49 8.96 0.37
CA GLY A 83 -0.89 9.29 -0.93
C GLY A 83 -1.52 8.59 -2.13
N ILE A 84 -2.41 7.59 -1.92
CA ILE A 84 -3.13 6.97 -3.04
C ILE A 84 -4.23 7.94 -3.50
N PRO A 85 -4.22 8.38 -4.77
CA PRO A 85 -5.24 9.28 -5.29
C PRO A 85 -6.60 8.56 -5.39
N VAL A 86 -7.67 9.30 -5.04
CA VAL A 86 -9.06 8.85 -5.20
C VAL A 86 -9.80 9.88 -6.04
N GLY A 87 -10.52 9.44 -7.08
CA GLY A 87 -11.27 10.32 -7.97
C GLY A 87 -12.71 9.86 -8.15
N ILE A 88 -13.62 10.81 -8.41
CA ILE A 88 -15.05 10.56 -8.55
C ILE A 88 -15.46 10.50 -10.03
N ASN A 89 -16.33 9.54 -10.37
CA ASN A 89 -17.05 9.49 -11.62
C ASN A 89 -18.34 10.32 -11.52
N HIS A 90 -18.29 11.56 -12.01
CA HIS A 90 -19.45 12.47 -12.00
C HIS A 90 -20.42 12.27 -13.18
N ILE A 91 -20.11 11.42 -14.15
CA ILE A 91 -20.83 11.36 -15.43
C ILE A 91 -22.06 10.45 -15.37
N SER A 92 -22.13 9.54 -14.41
CA SER A 92 -23.24 8.59 -14.29
C SER A 92 -24.49 9.26 -13.70
N SER A 93 -25.64 8.98 -14.31
CA SER A 93 -26.96 9.42 -13.83
C SER A 93 -27.65 8.39 -12.90
N TYR A 94 -27.01 7.29 -12.60
CA TYR A 94 -27.56 6.26 -11.72
C TYR A 94 -27.74 6.79 -10.30
N LYS A 95 -28.93 6.56 -9.73
CA LYS A 95 -29.24 6.92 -8.34
C LYS A 95 -28.94 5.72 -7.45
N SER A 96 -27.90 5.83 -6.66
CA SER A 96 -27.52 4.79 -5.71
C SER A 96 -28.56 4.59 -4.62
N PRO A 97 -28.85 3.36 -4.22
CA PRO A 97 -29.85 3.06 -3.19
C PRO A 97 -29.37 3.43 -1.77
N GLU A 98 -28.08 3.75 -1.58
CA GLU A 98 -27.50 4.11 -0.28
C GLU A 98 -27.76 3.03 0.76
N TYR A 99 -27.34 1.80 0.47
CA TYR A 99 -27.61 0.67 1.36
C TYR A 99 -27.09 0.93 2.79
N PRO A 100 -27.98 0.87 3.80
CA PRO A 100 -27.63 1.26 5.17
C PRO A 100 -26.44 0.51 5.76
N VAL A 101 -26.26 -0.76 5.37
CA VAL A 101 -25.14 -1.58 5.85
C VAL A 101 -23.79 -1.03 5.36
N ALA A 102 -23.70 -0.60 4.10
CA ALA A 102 -22.50 0.02 3.55
C ALA A 102 -22.30 1.46 4.08
N LEU A 103 -23.39 2.25 4.09
CA LEU A 103 -23.36 3.65 4.51
C LEU A 103 -22.97 3.83 5.98
N LYS A 104 -23.53 3.01 6.88
CA LYS A 104 -23.34 3.16 8.33
C LYS A 104 -22.16 2.37 8.90
N THR A 105 -21.60 1.41 8.15
CA THR A 105 -20.43 0.66 8.61
C THR A 105 -19.17 1.53 8.48
N PRO A 106 -18.47 1.85 9.59
CA PRO A 106 -17.29 2.70 9.53
C PRO A 106 -16.11 1.98 8.85
N ARG A 107 -15.31 2.74 8.07
CA ARG A 107 -14.09 2.23 7.41
C ARG A 107 -12.80 2.85 7.96
N GLY A 108 -12.93 3.84 8.77
CA GLY A 108 -11.95 4.65 9.43
C GLY A 108 -12.64 5.81 10.09
N GLU A 109 -11.90 6.84 10.49
CA GLU A 109 -12.49 8.08 10.94
C GLU A 109 -12.94 8.89 9.73
N GLU A 110 -14.25 9.15 9.63
CA GLU A 110 -14.85 9.90 8.53
C GLU A 110 -14.90 11.41 8.80
N LYS A 111 -14.69 11.81 10.05
CA LYS A 111 -14.70 13.22 10.43
C LYS A 111 -13.62 14.00 9.72
N GLY A 112 -14.00 15.08 9.03
CA GLY A 112 -13.08 15.94 8.28
C GLY A 112 -12.77 15.43 6.86
N VAL A 113 -13.32 14.29 6.44
CA VAL A 113 -13.25 13.83 5.05
C VAL A 113 -14.44 14.40 4.28
N SER A 114 -14.17 15.10 3.17
CA SER A 114 -15.17 15.69 2.29
C SER A 114 -14.94 15.26 0.85
N ALA A 115 -16.03 15.12 0.09
CA ALA A 115 -16.01 14.88 -1.35
C ALA A 115 -16.05 16.17 -2.19
N GLU A 116 -16.19 17.34 -1.56
CA GLU A 116 -16.41 18.63 -2.24
C GLU A 116 -15.30 18.97 -3.24
N ASP A 117 -14.05 18.71 -2.87
CA ASP A 117 -12.88 18.96 -3.72
C ASP A 117 -12.31 17.67 -4.33
N ALA A 118 -13.11 16.61 -4.43
CA ALA A 118 -12.66 15.34 -4.97
C ALA A 118 -12.29 15.49 -6.46
N PRO A 119 -11.13 14.96 -6.89
CA PRO A 119 -10.72 15.06 -8.29
C PRO A 119 -11.64 14.24 -9.20
N ASP A 120 -11.75 14.70 -10.46
CA ASP A 120 -12.39 13.92 -11.52
C ASP A 120 -11.58 12.63 -11.80
N CYS A 121 -12.26 11.48 -11.85
CA CYS A 121 -11.61 10.20 -12.01
C CYS A 121 -10.91 10.04 -13.37
N LEU A 122 -11.46 10.58 -14.45
CA LEU A 122 -10.86 10.45 -15.78
C LEU A 122 -9.56 11.24 -15.90
N LYS A 123 -9.52 12.43 -15.31
CA LYS A 123 -8.30 13.23 -15.23
C LYS A 123 -7.23 12.49 -14.43
N MET A 124 -7.58 12.00 -13.24
CA MET A 124 -6.69 11.23 -12.37
C MET A 124 -6.15 9.97 -13.08
N ILE A 125 -6.99 9.19 -13.74
CA ILE A 125 -6.62 8.00 -14.49
C ILE A 125 -5.68 8.37 -15.65
N GLY A 126 -5.97 9.43 -16.39
CA GLY A 126 -5.11 9.94 -17.47
C GLY A 126 -3.71 10.32 -17.00
N GLU A 127 -3.60 10.98 -15.85
CA GLU A 127 -2.32 11.32 -15.23
C GLU A 127 -1.51 10.07 -14.87
N ILE A 128 -2.13 9.02 -14.32
CA ILE A 128 -1.48 7.74 -14.05
C ILE A 128 -0.93 7.11 -15.32
N PHE A 129 -1.73 6.99 -16.37
CA PHE A 129 -1.28 6.40 -17.65
C PHE A 129 -0.22 7.23 -18.38
N SER A 130 -0.14 8.53 -18.11
CA SER A 130 0.92 9.37 -18.68
C SER A 130 2.29 9.14 -18.03
N THR A 131 2.31 8.68 -16.78
CA THR A 131 3.53 8.54 -15.96
C THR A 131 3.98 7.09 -15.80
N GLU A 132 3.04 6.14 -15.66
CA GLU A 132 3.37 4.72 -15.51
C GLU A 132 3.62 4.07 -16.88
N LYS A 133 4.74 3.37 -16.99
CA LYS A 133 5.13 2.67 -18.23
C LYS A 133 4.77 1.19 -18.24
N THR A 134 4.52 0.61 -17.06
CA THR A 134 4.07 -0.78 -16.92
C THR A 134 2.60 -0.88 -17.30
N LYS A 135 2.22 -2.00 -17.92
CA LYS A 135 0.80 -2.25 -18.21
C LYS A 135 0.02 -2.44 -16.92
N ILE A 136 -1.14 -1.81 -16.84
CA ILE A 136 -1.99 -1.73 -15.66
C ILE A 136 -3.20 -2.64 -15.83
N SER A 137 -3.54 -3.43 -14.81
CA SER A 137 -4.84 -4.11 -14.73
C SER A 137 -5.88 -3.13 -14.16
N PHE A 138 -6.99 -2.96 -14.88
CA PHE A 138 -8.10 -2.13 -14.42
C PHE A 138 -9.16 -3.02 -13.77
N ILE A 139 -9.39 -2.85 -12.46
CA ILE A 139 -10.28 -3.69 -11.67
C ILE A 139 -11.58 -2.94 -11.41
N CYS A 140 -12.70 -3.49 -11.85
CA CYS A 140 -14.04 -2.97 -11.60
C CYS A 140 -14.75 -3.86 -10.58
N LEU A 141 -14.95 -3.34 -9.36
CA LEU A 141 -15.67 -4.02 -8.30
C LEU A 141 -17.19 -3.77 -8.44
N GLY A 142 -17.57 -2.58 -8.89
CA GLY A 142 -18.95 -2.23 -9.25
C GLY A 142 -19.22 -2.34 -10.76
N SER A 143 -19.85 -1.32 -11.34
CA SER A 143 -20.14 -1.27 -12.78
C SER A 143 -18.88 -1.07 -13.63
N MET A 144 -18.97 -1.33 -14.93
CA MET A 144 -17.90 -0.99 -15.87
C MET A 144 -17.99 0.44 -16.43
N SER A 145 -18.78 1.33 -15.84
CA SER A 145 -19.02 2.68 -16.38
C SER A 145 -17.74 3.52 -16.45
N THR A 146 -16.94 3.55 -15.37
CA THR A 146 -15.67 4.30 -15.34
C THR A 146 -14.67 3.74 -16.34
N ALA A 147 -14.53 2.42 -16.40
CA ALA A 147 -13.63 1.76 -17.37
C ALA A 147 -14.02 2.09 -18.81
N PHE A 148 -15.32 2.07 -19.11
CA PHE A 148 -15.82 2.40 -20.44
C PHE A 148 -15.56 3.87 -20.80
N LEU A 149 -15.86 4.80 -19.88
CA LEU A 149 -15.59 6.22 -20.06
C LEU A 149 -14.09 6.51 -20.23
N ALA A 150 -13.25 5.85 -19.46
CA ALA A 150 -11.80 5.98 -19.59
C ALA A 150 -11.31 5.54 -20.97
N LEU A 151 -11.81 4.41 -21.49
CA LEU A 151 -11.49 3.96 -22.86
C LEU A 151 -11.93 4.93 -23.95
N GLN A 152 -13.03 5.68 -23.74
CA GLN A 152 -13.53 6.65 -24.70
C GLN A 152 -12.79 7.98 -24.67
N ASN A 153 -12.31 8.40 -23.50
CA ASN A 153 -11.84 9.77 -23.29
C ASN A 153 -10.32 9.88 -23.09
N ILE A 154 -9.63 8.78 -22.74
CA ILE A 154 -8.18 8.82 -22.55
C ILE A 154 -7.50 8.22 -23.77
N PRO A 155 -6.73 9.04 -24.52
CA PRO A 155 -6.00 8.57 -25.69
C PRO A 155 -5.05 7.42 -25.33
N ASP A 156 -4.98 6.43 -26.22
CA ASP A 156 -4.06 5.27 -26.11
C ASP A 156 -4.22 4.41 -24.87
N LEU A 157 -5.26 4.61 -24.03
CA LEU A 157 -5.52 3.80 -22.84
C LEU A 157 -5.44 2.30 -23.14
N LYS A 158 -6.02 1.87 -24.26
CA LYS A 158 -6.03 0.48 -24.73
C LYS A 158 -4.63 -0.13 -24.83
N GLN A 159 -3.62 0.67 -25.15
CA GLN A 159 -2.24 0.21 -25.28
C GLN A 159 -1.54 0.02 -23.93
N HIS A 160 -2.00 0.72 -22.89
CA HIS A 160 -1.42 0.71 -21.55
C HIS A 160 -2.14 -0.25 -20.59
N VAL A 161 -3.39 -0.62 -20.87
CA VAL A 161 -4.13 -1.60 -20.06
C VAL A 161 -3.66 -3.01 -20.41
N LYS A 162 -3.35 -3.80 -19.38
CA LYS A 162 -3.06 -5.24 -19.49
C LYS A 162 -4.34 -6.03 -19.71
N GLU A 163 -5.33 -5.76 -18.87
CA GLU A 163 -6.63 -6.45 -18.83
C GLU A 163 -7.61 -5.64 -18.00
N PHE A 164 -8.90 -5.90 -18.19
CA PHE A 164 -9.94 -5.52 -17.25
C PHE A 164 -10.35 -6.74 -16.44
N ILE A 165 -10.41 -6.58 -15.11
CA ILE A 165 -10.93 -7.57 -14.17
C ILE A 165 -12.23 -7.00 -13.63
N TRP A 166 -13.34 -7.69 -13.85
CA TRP A 166 -14.65 -7.24 -13.46
C TRP A 166 -15.35 -8.26 -12.56
N CYS A 167 -15.79 -7.82 -11.38
CA CYS A 167 -16.58 -8.62 -10.46
C CYS A 167 -18.02 -8.69 -10.93
N SER A 168 -18.52 -9.89 -11.21
CA SER A 168 -19.88 -10.15 -11.63
C SER A 168 -20.66 -10.88 -10.55
N ASP A 169 -21.76 -10.28 -10.12
CA ASP A 169 -22.67 -10.78 -9.09
C ASP A 169 -23.92 -11.47 -9.67
N GLY A 170 -24.07 -11.49 -11.00
CA GLY A 170 -25.20 -12.13 -11.69
C GLY A 170 -25.00 -13.64 -11.93
N SER A 171 -25.98 -14.32 -12.52
CA SER A 171 -25.92 -15.72 -12.95
C SER A 171 -25.03 -15.90 -14.19
N GLY A 172 -24.83 -14.84 -14.98
CA GLY A 172 -23.94 -14.68 -16.10
C GLY A 172 -23.19 -13.37 -16.02
N TYR A 173 -22.54 -12.92 -17.10
CA TYR A 173 -21.89 -11.63 -17.17
C TYR A 173 -22.74 -10.54 -17.86
N THR A 174 -24.02 -10.83 -18.13
CA THR A 174 -24.98 -9.88 -18.74
C THR A 174 -26.20 -9.63 -17.84
N ASP A 175 -26.07 -9.95 -16.57
CA ASP A 175 -27.09 -9.75 -15.53
C ASP A 175 -26.42 -9.41 -14.18
N GLY A 176 -27.22 -9.30 -13.12
CA GLY A 176 -26.73 -8.90 -11.81
C GLY A 176 -26.77 -7.39 -11.55
N PHE A 177 -26.45 -7.00 -10.31
CA PHE A 177 -26.50 -5.61 -9.87
C PHE A 177 -25.47 -4.78 -10.61
N ASN A 178 -24.19 -5.18 -10.63
CA ASN A 178 -23.09 -4.45 -11.25
C ASN A 178 -23.29 -4.22 -12.76
N TYR A 179 -23.88 -5.21 -13.47
CA TYR A 179 -24.25 -5.03 -14.87
C TYR A 179 -25.39 -4.01 -15.04
N ASN A 180 -26.39 -4.05 -14.14
CA ASN A 180 -27.62 -3.28 -14.27
C ASN A 180 -27.47 -1.80 -13.89
N ILE A 181 -26.43 -1.42 -13.12
CA ILE A 181 -26.11 -0.02 -12.78
C ILE A 181 -25.93 0.80 -14.07
N ASP A 182 -25.19 0.28 -15.05
CA ASP A 182 -25.02 0.91 -16.36
C ASP A 182 -24.96 -0.18 -17.46
N LYS A 183 -26.15 -0.64 -17.88
CA LYS A 183 -26.29 -1.66 -18.94
C LYS A 183 -25.63 -1.27 -20.26
N ASN A 184 -25.65 0.03 -20.58
CA ASN A 184 -25.08 0.51 -21.84
C ASN A 184 -23.55 0.43 -21.80
N ALA A 185 -22.92 0.94 -20.76
CA ALA A 185 -21.48 0.87 -20.59
C ALA A 185 -21.04 -0.60 -20.50
N SER A 186 -21.67 -1.42 -19.67
CA SER A 186 -21.36 -2.84 -19.50
C SER A 186 -21.45 -3.62 -20.81
N ALA A 187 -22.56 -3.47 -21.56
CA ALA A 187 -22.76 -4.14 -22.84
C ALA A 187 -21.75 -3.68 -23.91
N ARG A 188 -21.34 -2.41 -23.89
CA ARG A 188 -20.34 -1.87 -24.81
C ARG A 188 -18.91 -2.28 -24.43
N MET A 189 -18.61 -2.36 -23.14
CA MET A 189 -17.31 -2.91 -22.67
C MET A 189 -17.11 -4.36 -23.10
N LEU A 190 -18.11 -5.22 -22.91
CA LEU A 190 -18.04 -6.63 -23.29
C LEU A 190 -17.82 -6.85 -24.82
N LYS A 191 -18.07 -5.83 -25.64
CA LYS A 191 -17.84 -5.86 -27.10
C LYS A 191 -16.48 -5.28 -27.52
N GLN A 192 -15.69 -4.73 -26.57
CA GLN A 192 -14.37 -4.19 -26.89
C GLN A 192 -13.39 -5.34 -27.19
N GLU A 193 -12.48 -5.13 -28.12
CA GLU A 193 -11.37 -6.05 -28.41
C GLU A 193 -10.23 -5.90 -27.38
N ILE A 194 -10.55 -6.12 -26.11
CA ILE A 194 -9.64 -6.03 -24.96
C ILE A 194 -9.92 -7.23 -24.08
N LEU A 195 -8.89 -7.76 -23.43
CA LEU A 195 -9.03 -8.87 -22.51
C LEU A 195 -9.85 -8.47 -21.27
N ILE A 196 -10.96 -9.16 -21.06
CA ILE A 196 -11.85 -8.97 -19.89
C ILE A 196 -11.91 -10.30 -19.13
N LYS A 197 -11.52 -10.24 -17.85
CA LYS A 197 -11.67 -11.33 -16.87
C LYS A 197 -12.90 -11.05 -16.05
N VAL A 198 -13.95 -11.84 -16.24
CA VAL A 198 -15.18 -11.75 -15.45
C VAL A 198 -15.04 -12.70 -14.27
N VAL A 199 -14.73 -12.14 -13.11
CA VAL A 199 -14.54 -12.90 -11.88
C VAL A 199 -15.90 -13.03 -11.19
N ARG A 200 -16.29 -14.30 -10.96
CA ARG A 200 -17.55 -14.63 -10.33
C ARG A 200 -17.44 -14.58 -8.83
N LYS A 201 -18.55 -14.20 -8.16
CA LYS A 201 -18.63 -14.37 -6.71
C LYS A 201 -18.56 -15.88 -6.37
N TYR A 202 -18.15 -16.15 -5.14
CA TYR A 202 -18.21 -17.51 -4.62
C TYR A 202 -19.67 -17.85 -4.28
N GLU A 203 -20.25 -18.81 -4.99
CA GLU A 203 -21.62 -19.30 -4.80
C GLU A 203 -21.60 -20.76 -4.30
N PRO A 204 -21.57 -20.97 -2.98
CA PRO A 204 -21.65 -22.33 -2.45
C PRO A 204 -23.10 -22.71 -2.14
N ASP A 205 -23.36 -24.01 -2.14
CA ASP A 205 -24.56 -24.59 -1.56
C ASP A 205 -24.57 -24.36 -0.03
N ASN A 206 -25.09 -23.23 0.43
CA ASN A 206 -25.27 -22.85 1.84
C ASN A 206 -23.98 -22.74 2.70
N THR A 207 -22.83 -22.45 2.13
CA THR A 207 -21.58 -22.31 2.89
C THR A 207 -21.08 -20.86 2.87
N GLU A 208 -21.03 -20.20 4.01
CA GLU A 208 -20.43 -18.87 4.15
C GLU A 208 -18.96 -18.89 3.75
N PHE A 209 -18.52 -17.93 2.95
CA PHE A 209 -17.09 -17.80 2.62
C PHE A 209 -16.28 -17.42 3.88
N TYR A 210 -16.71 -16.39 4.60
CA TYR A 210 -16.13 -16.01 5.89
C TYR A 210 -16.80 -16.78 7.04
N ASN A 211 -16.35 -18.02 7.26
CA ASN A 211 -16.78 -18.80 8.41
C ASN A 211 -16.08 -18.37 9.70
N ALA A 212 -16.56 -18.84 10.85
CA ALA A 212 -16.03 -18.50 12.16
C ALA A 212 -14.52 -18.81 12.31
N GLU A 213 -14.02 -19.85 11.66
CA GLU A 213 -12.60 -20.22 11.69
C GLU A 213 -11.74 -19.19 10.94
N LEU A 214 -12.12 -18.82 9.71
CA LEU A 214 -11.41 -17.81 8.92
C LEU A 214 -11.39 -16.46 9.66
N ILE A 215 -12.54 -16.03 10.20
CA ILE A 215 -12.65 -14.78 10.97
C ILE A 215 -11.71 -14.81 12.18
N ARG A 216 -11.68 -15.92 12.93
CA ARG A 216 -10.78 -16.11 14.06
C ARG A 216 -9.29 -16.03 13.62
N ILE A 217 -8.93 -16.68 12.52
CA ILE A 217 -7.55 -16.60 12.01
C ILE A 217 -7.21 -15.16 11.65
N ILE A 218 -8.06 -14.45 10.90
CA ILE A 218 -7.85 -13.05 10.51
C ILE A 218 -7.64 -12.17 11.74
N SER A 219 -8.45 -12.33 12.79
CA SER A 219 -8.34 -11.55 14.03
C SER A 219 -7.03 -11.76 14.79
N THR A 220 -6.38 -12.92 14.60
CA THR A 220 -5.09 -13.23 15.25
C THR A 220 -3.86 -12.69 14.51
N LEU A 221 -4.00 -12.22 13.28
CA LEU A 221 -2.85 -11.75 12.45
C LEU A 221 -2.20 -10.46 12.99
N ASN A 222 -2.91 -9.68 13.79
CA ASN A 222 -2.45 -8.48 14.49
C ASN A 222 -1.72 -7.44 13.61
N ASN A 223 -2.14 -7.26 12.36
CA ASN A 223 -1.67 -6.17 11.50
C ASN A 223 -2.82 -5.21 11.14
N LYS A 224 -2.49 -4.04 10.60
CA LYS A 224 -3.46 -2.98 10.30
C LYS A 224 -4.57 -3.42 9.33
N TYR A 225 -4.25 -4.27 8.35
CA TYR A 225 -5.21 -4.75 7.35
C TYR A 225 -6.16 -5.79 7.93
N SER A 226 -5.63 -6.79 8.65
CA SER A 226 -6.45 -7.80 9.31
C SER A 226 -7.39 -7.19 10.36
N LYS A 227 -6.90 -6.20 11.14
CA LYS A 227 -7.72 -5.45 12.10
C LYS A 227 -8.87 -4.73 11.40
N ARG A 228 -8.62 -4.17 10.19
CA ARG A 228 -9.66 -3.47 9.44
C ARG A 228 -10.75 -4.42 8.91
N ILE A 229 -10.37 -5.61 8.45
CA ILE A 229 -11.35 -6.63 8.03
C ILE A 229 -12.08 -7.21 9.25
N SER A 230 -11.40 -7.54 10.34
CA SER A 230 -12.03 -8.07 11.56
C SER A 230 -13.07 -7.11 12.14
N ALA A 231 -12.79 -5.81 12.12
CA ALA A 231 -13.72 -4.79 12.62
C ALA A 231 -15.09 -4.80 11.93
N LEU A 232 -15.19 -5.36 10.71
CA LEU A 232 -16.48 -5.54 10.03
C LEU A 232 -17.38 -6.55 10.76
N PHE A 233 -16.78 -7.65 11.20
CA PHE A 233 -17.49 -8.73 11.88
C PHE A 233 -17.84 -8.38 13.32
N ASP A 234 -17.19 -7.37 13.90
CA ASP A 234 -17.50 -6.82 15.23
C ASP A 234 -18.53 -5.69 15.16
N SER A 235 -18.79 -5.12 13.98
CA SER A 235 -19.79 -4.06 13.78
C SER A 235 -21.22 -4.58 13.99
N ASP A 236 -22.00 -3.94 14.86
CA ASP A 236 -23.39 -4.31 15.14
C ASP A 236 -24.29 -4.34 13.89
N ILE A 237 -23.93 -3.57 12.88
CA ILE A 237 -24.66 -3.49 11.61
C ILE A 237 -24.21 -4.60 10.68
N ALA A 238 -22.88 -4.74 10.46
CA ALA A 238 -22.34 -5.65 9.48
C ALA A 238 -22.38 -7.12 9.93
N LYS A 239 -22.18 -7.41 11.22
CA LYS A 239 -22.19 -8.80 11.75
C LYS A 239 -23.51 -9.53 11.59
N ASN A 240 -24.62 -8.80 11.49
CA ASN A 240 -25.95 -9.37 11.32
C ASN A 240 -26.41 -9.37 9.86
N HIS A 241 -25.54 -8.97 8.91
CA HIS A 241 -25.89 -8.88 7.50
C HIS A 241 -25.24 -10.01 6.69
N PRO A 242 -26.01 -10.83 5.93
CA PRO A 242 -25.47 -11.97 5.18
C PRO A 242 -24.31 -11.62 4.25
N PHE A 243 -24.38 -10.48 3.54
CA PHE A 243 -23.30 -10.02 2.64
C PHE A 243 -21.94 -9.87 3.30
N SER A 244 -21.88 -9.69 4.64
CA SER A 244 -20.60 -9.62 5.34
C SER A 244 -19.81 -10.93 5.28
N TYR A 245 -20.50 -12.05 5.12
CA TYR A 245 -19.95 -13.41 5.14
C TYR A 245 -19.81 -14.02 3.74
N GLU A 246 -20.31 -13.36 2.72
CA GLU A 246 -20.16 -13.78 1.32
C GLU A 246 -18.73 -13.47 0.80
N GLY A 247 -18.29 -14.25 -0.18
CA GLY A 247 -17.07 -14.00 -0.94
C GLY A 247 -17.45 -13.45 -2.30
N THR A 248 -17.39 -12.15 -2.46
CA THR A 248 -17.78 -11.42 -3.66
C THR A 248 -16.58 -10.73 -4.30
N ASP A 249 -16.34 -9.47 -4.06
CA ASP A 249 -15.30 -8.67 -4.69
C ASP A 249 -13.88 -9.08 -4.29
N GLU A 250 -13.72 -9.72 -3.13
CA GLU A 250 -12.45 -10.30 -2.71
C GLU A 250 -11.94 -11.36 -3.69
N MET A 251 -12.87 -11.95 -4.48
CA MET A 251 -12.49 -12.89 -5.52
C MET A 251 -11.59 -12.25 -6.57
N ALA A 252 -11.70 -10.93 -6.82
CA ALA A 252 -10.77 -10.23 -7.71
C ALA A 252 -9.34 -10.22 -7.15
N ALA A 253 -9.18 -9.97 -5.85
CA ALA A 253 -7.86 -10.01 -5.20
C ALA A 253 -7.29 -11.44 -5.17
N LEU A 254 -8.13 -12.43 -4.91
CA LEU A 254 -7.74 -13.84 -4.93
C LEU A 254 -7.39 -14.32 -6.33
N PHE A 255 -8.16 -13.93 -7.35
CA PHE A 255 -7.88 -14.27 -8.74
C PHE A 255 -6.54 -13.68 -9.22
N LEU A 256 -6.25 -12.43 -8.84
CA LEU A 256 -5.01 -11.77 -9.20
C LEU A 256 -3.77 -12.54 -8.70
N HIS A 257 -3.83 -13.13 -7.51
CA HIS A 257 -2.72 -13.85 -6.87
C HIS A 257 -2.74 -15.36 -7.13
N PHE A 258 -3.92 -15.95 -7.27
CA PHE A 258 -4.10 -17.40 -7.31
C PHE A 258 -5.06 -17.81 -8.44
N PRO A 259 -4.77 -17.47 -9.71
CA PRO A 259 -5.67 -17.75 -10.84
C PRO A 259 -5.96 -19.26 -11.04
N ASP A 260 -5.08 -20.14 -10.57
CA ASP A 260 -5.24 -21.59 -10.64
C ASP A 260 -6.35 -22.13 -9.69
N MET A 261 -6.83 -21.31 -8.75
CA MET A 261 -7.97 -21.64 -7.89
C MET A 261 -9.32 -21.32 -8.54
N PHE A 262 -9.31 -20.96 -9.83
CA PHE A 262 -10.49 -20.61 -10.62
C PHE A 262 -10.58 -21.46 -11.87
N ILE A 263 -11.80 -21.90 -12.20
CA ILE A 263 -12.10 -22.52 -13.48
C ILE A 263 -12.31 -21.40 -14.50
N ASN A 264 -11.44 -21.37 -15.51
CA ASN A 264 -11.43 -20.34 -16.53
C ASN A 264 -12.07 -20.84 -17.84
N LYS A 265 -13.12 -20.14 -18.31
CA LYS A 265 -13.79 -20.42 -19.60
C LYS A 265 -13.67 -19.20 -20.50
N THR A 266 -12.93 -19.31 -21.59
CA THR A 266 -12.69 -18.19 -22.52
C THR A 266 -13.63 -18.29 -23.74
N SER A 267 -14.25 -17.16 -24.08
CA SER A 267 -15.02 -16.96 -25.30
C SER A 267 -14.65 -15.59 -25.92
N GLY A 268 -13.91 -15.63 -27.02
CA GLY A 268 -13.36 -14.39 -27.62
C GLY A 268 -12.40 -13.67 -26.68
N ASN A 269 -12.72 -12.42 -26.39
CA ASN A 269 -11.95 -11.56 -25.49
C ASN A 269 -12.38 -11.66 -24.01
N ILE A 270 -13.40 -12.42 -23.71
CA ILE A 270 -13.95 -12.59 -22.36
C ILE A 270 -13.50 -13.94 -21.79
N THR A 271 -12.97 -13.91 -20.57
CA THR A 271 -12.71 -15.12 -19.77
C THR A 271 -13.54 -15.05 -18.51
N GLU A 272 -14.47 -15.98 -18.37
CA GLU A 272 -15.22 -16.19 -17.13
C GLU A 272 -14.37 -17.00 -16.15
N CYS A 273 -14.19 -16.48 -14.94
CA CYS A 273 -13.32 -17.04 -13.91
C CYS A 273 -14.19 -17.42 -12.70
N THR A 274 -14.49 -18.70 -12.53
CA THR A 274 -15.36 -19.21 -11.47
C THR A 274 -14.53 -19.80 -10.33
N PRO A 275 -14.70 -19.35 -9.08
CA PRO A 275 -14.01 -19.94 -7.93
C PRO A 275 -14.27 -21.43 -7.79
N SER A 276 -13.23 -22.23 -7.50
CA SER A 276 -13.35 -23.69 -7.47
C SER A 276 -12.75 -24.37 -6.23
N ASP A 277 -11.86 -23.69 -5.50
CA ASP A 277 -11.18 -24.23 -4.31
C ASP A 277 -11.46 -23.34 -3.09
N LEU A 278 -12.53 -23.62 -2.36
CA LEU A 278 -12.91 -22.86 -1.16
C LEU A 278 -11.82 -22.83 -0.08
N SER A 279 -11.18 -23.97 0.18
CA SER A 279 -10.15 -24.08 1.21
C SER A 279 -8.90 -23.30 0.81
N GLY A 280 -8.46 -23.43 -0.44
CA GLY A 280 -7.36 -22.66 -1.00
C GLY A 280 -7.63 -21.16 -1.01
N LEU A 281 -8.84 -20.75 -1.40
CA LEU A 281 -9.23 -19.33 -1.43
C LEU A 281 -9.25 -18.71 -0.03
N ARG A 282 -9.78 -19.40 0.99
CA ARG A 282 -9.73 -18.96 2.39
C ARG A 282 -8.29 -18.81 2.90
N ASN A 283 -7.44 -19.78 2.60
CA ASN A 283 -6.00 -19.70 2.89
C ASN A 283 -5.35 -18.55 2.11
N GLY A 284 -5.78 -18.30 0.88
CA GLY A 284 -5.35 -17.17 0.05
C GLY A 284 -5.60 -15.82 0.72
N VAL A 285 -6.78 -15.61 1.33
CA VAL A 285 -7.07 -14.41 2.14
C VAL A 285 -6.03 -14.22 3.23
N VAL A 286 -5.74 -15.29 3.99
CA VAL A 286 -4.77 -15.24 5.10
C VAL A 286 -3.37 -14.92 4.57
N ARG A 287 -2.93 -15.53 3.47
CA ARG A 287 -1.62 -15.28 2.85
C ARG A 287 -1.48 -13.85 2.36
N ILE A 288 -2.51 -13.30 1.71
CA ILE A 288 -2.52 -11.89 1.26
C ILE A 288 -2.39 -10.97 2.47
N LEU A 289 -3.21 -11.17 3.51
CA LEU A 289 -3.19 -10.32 4.71
C LEU A 289 -1.89 -10.42 5.52
N LYS A 290 -1.16 -11.53 5.41
CA LYS A 290 0.20 -11.68 5.96
C LYS A 290 1.29 -11.08 5.09
N GLY A 291 0.98 -10.67 3.84
CA GLY A 291 1.98 -10.25 2.87
C GLY A 291 2.82 -11.40 2.31
N GLU A 292 2.34 -12.65 2.37
CA GLU A 292 3.03 -13.87 1.89
C GLU A 292 2.71 -14.16 0.41
N THR A 293 2.70 -13.12 -0.43
CA THR A 293 2.37 -13.22 -1.86
C THR A 293 3.60 -13.13 -2.77
N VAL A 294 4.76 -12.75 -2.23
CA VAL A 294 6.01 -12.62 -2.98
C VAL A 294 7.07 -13.57 -2.47
N SER A 295 7.94 -14.06 -3.37
CA SER A 295 9.18 -14.71 -2.97
C SER A 295 10.25 -13.65 -2.71
N ARG A 296 10.95 -13.74 -1.58
CA ARG A 296 12.03 -12.81 -1.22
C ARG A 296 13.38 -13.40 -1.66
N ASN A 297 14.19 -12.58 -2.35
CA ASN A 297 15.56 -12.95 -2.75
C ASN A 297 16.62 -12.55 -1.69
N GLN A 298 16.18 -12.22 -0.49
CA GLN A 298 17.06 -11.84 0.61
C GLN A 298 17.85 -13.05 1.10
N VAL A 299 19.08 -12.79 1.59
CA VAL A 299 19.95 -13.83 2.16
C VAL A 299 19.36 -14.37 3.47
N ILE A 300 18.80 -13.47 4.29
CA ILE A 300 18.09 -13.85 5.53
C ILE A 300 16.59 -13.87 5.21
N ARG A 301 15.96 -15.01 5.41
CA ARG A 301 14.52 -15.16 5.19
C ARG A 301 13.72 -14.28 6.15
N ASP A 302 13.97 -14.45 7.45
CA ASP A 302 13.29 -13.71 8.52
C ASP A 302 14.27 -13.44 9.65
N LEU A 303 14.26 -12.22 10.21
CA LEU A 303 14.99 -11.96 11.46
C LEU A 303 14.23 -12.59 12.63
N PRO A 304 14.97 -13.15 13.63
CA PRO A 304 14.33 -13.70 14.82
C PRO A 304 13.47 -12.65 15.53
N VAL A 305 12.29 -13.07 15.98
CA VAL A 305 11.42 -12.26 16.85
C VAL A 305 11.58 -12.63 18.33
N ASP A 306 12.30 -13.71 18.63
CA ASP A 306 12.61 -14.13 19.98
C ASP A 306 13.64 -13.16 20.61
N PRO A 307 13.31 -12.48 21.72
CA PRO A 307 14.19 -11.52 22.38
C PRO A 307 15.56 -12.09 22.77
N SER A 308 15.69 -13.39 22.97
CA SER A 308 16.95 -14.04 23.38
C SER A 308 18.09 -13.88 22.37
N PHE A 309 17.78 -13.61 21.10
CA PHE A 309 18.77 -13.36 20.05
C PHE A 309 19.39 -11.97 20.10
N TYR A 310 18.86 -11.06 20.93
CA TYR A 310 19.27 -9.67 20.99
C TYR A 310 20.02 -9.35 22.28
N SER A 311 20.74 -8.22 22.29
CA SER A 311 21.47 -7.72 23.46
C SER A 311 20.55 -7.49 24.66
N GLU A 312 21.04 -7.69 25.86
CA GLU A 312 20.22 -7.70 27.10
C GLU A 312 19.40 -6.43 27.31
N ASP A 313 19.94 -5.29 26.97
CA ASP A 313 19.35 -3.98 27.18
C ASP A 313 18.14 -3.71 26.25
N ILE A 314 18.11 -4.29 25.04
CA ILE A 314 17.00 -4.13 24.10
C ILE A 314 15.93 -5.23 24.23
N ARG A 315 16.27 -6.40 24.81
CA ARG A 315 15.35 -7.55 24.95
C ARG A 315 13.97 -7.18 25.47
N PRO A 316 13.84 -6.35 26.54
CA PRO A 316 12.52 -5.98 27.05
C PRO A 316 11.64 -5.22 26.05
N SER A 317 12.27 -4.53 25.09
CA SER A 317 11.58 -3.68 24.12
C SER A 317 11.22 -4.38 22.80
N VAL A 318 11.80 -5.55 22.51
CA VAL A 318 11.62 -6.26 21.22
C VAL A 318 10.14 -6.48 20.90
N LYS A 319 9.44 -7.14 21.83
CA LYS A 319 8.02 -7.46 21.63
C LYS A 319 7.17 -6.21 21.52
N GLU A 320 7.42 -5.22 22.37
CA GLU A 320 6.65 -3.97 22.37
C GLU A 320 6.83 -3.19 21.06
N ILE A 321 8.06 -3.08 20.56
CA ILE A 321 8.35 -2.39 19.28
C ILE A 321 7.66 -3.11 18.12
N ILE A 322 7.73 -4.45 18.06
CA ILE A 322 7.06 -5.24 17.02
C ILE A 322 5.54 -5.09 17.09
N ASP A 323 4.95 -5.17 18.29
CA ASP A 323 3.50 -5.07 18.48
C ASP A 323 2.96 -3.67 18.13
N ARG A 324 3.75 -2.61 18.39
CA ARG A 324 3.35 -1.21 18.11
C ARG A 324 3.60 -0.80 16.66
N TYR A 325 4.75 -1.16 16.11
CA TYR A 325 5.23 -0.58 14.85
C TYR A 325 5.37 -1.59 13.71
N GLY A 326 5.22 -2.86 14.00
CA GLY A 326 5.28 -3.95 13.03
C GLY A 326 6.69 -4.49 12.80
N ILE A 327 6.73 -5.65 12.16
CA ILE A 327 7.97 -6.39 11.89
C ILE A 327 8.89 -5.65 10.89
N ASP A 328 8.33 -4.86 9.98
CA ASP A 328 9.10 -4.10 8.99
C ASP A 328 9.97 -3.02 9.66
N GLU A 329 9.42 -2.29 10.65
CA GLU A 329 10.20 -1.30 11.39
C GLU A 329 11.25 -1.97 12.27
N TRP A 330 10.90 -3.09 12.93
CA TRP A 330 11.86 -3.86 13.72
C TRP A 330 13.03 -4.33 12.85
N THR A 331 12.74 -5.01 11.75
CA THR A 331 13.76 -5.55 10.82
C THR A 331 14.63 -4.45 10.26
N SER A 332 14.02 -3.36 9.79
CA SER A 332 14.76 -2.21 9.26
C SER A 332 15.62 -1.54 10.33
N GLY A 333 15.11 -1.43 11.56
CA GLY A 333 15.84 -0.87 12.68
C GLY A 333 17.04 -1.69 13.09
N VAL A 334 16.90 -3.02 13.18
CA VAL A 334 18.03 -3.92 13.44
C VAL A 334 19.09 -3.78 12.36
N LEU A 335 18.71 -3.92 11.08
CA LEU A 335 19.66 -3.86 9.97
C LEU A 335 20.32 -2.48 9.84
N ALA A 336 19.59 -1.39 10.08
CA ALA A 336 20.16 -0.04 10.05
C ALA A 336 21.21 0.17 11.14
N ASN A 337 20.99 -0.33 12.34
CA ASN A 337 21.93 -0.20 13.44
C ASN A 337 23.12 -1.14 13.32
N GLU A 338 22.96 -2.32 12.70
CA GLU A 338 24.08 -3.19 12.34
C GLU A 338 24.97 -2.56 11.24
N LEU A 339 24.36 -1.91 10.24
CA LEU A 339 25.08 -1.12 9.23
C LEU A 339 25.81 0.05 9.88
N HIS A 340 25.16 0.79 10.77
CA HIS A 340 25.67 1.97 11.48
C HIS A 340 26.69 1.63 12.59
N ARG A 341 26.83 0.35 12.93
CA ARG A 341 27.76 -0.20 13.93
C ARG A 341 27.48 0.19 15.39
N HIS A 342 26.43 0.91 15.65
CA HIS A 342 25.88 1.16 17.00
C HIS A 342 24.42 1.53 16.92
N LEU A 343 23.71 1.47 18.05
CA LEU A 343 22.31 1.90 18.13
C LEU A 343 22.27 3.43 18.23
N GLY A 344 22.00 4.07 17.09
CA GLY A 344 21.99 5.52 16.94
C GLY A 344 20.60 6.13 16.90
N VAL A 345 20.40 7.25 17.62
CA VAL A 345 19.11 7.95 17.66
C VAL A 345 18.61 8.34 16.27
N PHE A 346 19.45 9.03 15.50
CA PHE A 346 19.06 9.49 14.18
C PHE A 346 18.99 8.36 13.15
N ALA A 347 19.71 7.26 13.32
CA ALA A 347 19.51 6.06 12.51
C ALA A 347 18.08 5.50 12.71
N VAL A 348 17.61 5.43 13.95
CA VAL A 348 16.23 5.04 14.27
C VAL A 348 15.21 6.02 13.68
N ILE A 349 15.45 7.33 13.78
CA ILE A 349 14.57 8.35 13.17
C ILE A 349 14.50 8.16 11.65
N GLY A 350 15.62 7.88 11.00
CA GLY A 350 15.66 7.60 9.56
C GLY A 350 14.86 6.36 9.17
N VAL A 351 14.92 5.30 9.99
CA VAL A 351 14.09 4.10 9.80
C VAL A 351 12.61 4.46 9.87
N LYS A 352 12.18 5.15 10.93
CA LYS A 352 10.78 5.56 11.11
C LYS A 352 10.29 6.44 9.97
N MET A 353 11.13 7.36 9.50
CA MET A 353 10.83 8.26 8.38
C MET A 353 10.64 7.49 7.07
N GLY A 354 11.53 6.55 6.76
CA GLY A 354 11.43 5.75 5.54
C GLY A 354 10.23 4.80 5.55
N ILE A 355 9.93 4.15 6.68
CA ILE A 355 8.71 3.34 6.81
C ILE A 355 7.45 4.21 6.64
N ARG A 356 7.42 5.42 7.25
CA ARG A 356 6.28 6.34 7.10
C ARG A 356 6.07 6.79 5.65
N ALA A 357 7.14 7.04 4.90
CA ALA A 357 7.05 7.36 3.48
C ALA A 357 6.51 6.20 2.64
N ARG A 358 6.97 4.97 2.91
CA ARG A 358 6.44 3.75 2.26
C ARG A 358 4.95 3.55 2.58
N GLU A 359 4.54 3.76 3.81
CA GLU A 359 3.12 3.69 4.18
C GLU A 359 2.29 4.73 3.42
N TYR A 360 2.76 5.97 3.35
CA TYR A 360 2.05 7.06 2.68
C TYR A 360 1.70 6.71 1.22
N PHE A 361 2.66 6.18 0.47
CA PHE A 361 2.47 5.80 -0.94
C PHE A 361 1.98 4.35 -1.14
N ASN A 362 1.91 3.55 -0.08
CA ASN A 362 1.72 2.10 -0.13
C ASN A 362 2.73 1.41 -1.07
N THR A 363 4.01 1.71 -0.89
CA THR A 363 5.12 1.17 -1.68
C THR A 363 5.93 0.15 -0.89
N GLY A 364 6.66 -0.68 -1.61
CA GLY A 364 7.71 -1.54 -1.06
C GLY A 364 9.05 -0.80 -0.94
N VAL A 365 10.11 -1.58 -0.83
CA VAL A 365 11.49 -1.08 -0.93
C VAL A 365 11.87 -0.83 -2.41
N ASP A 366 12.86 0.04 -2.65
CA ASP A 366 13.41 0.36 -3.98
C ASP A 366 12.43 1.03 -4.98
N GLU A 367 11.31 1.57 -4.52
CA GLU A 367 10.27 2.06 -5.42
C GLU A 367 10.22 3.59 -5.58
N PHE A 368 10.93 4.35 -4.76
CA PHE A 368 10.95 5.81 -4.86
C PHE A 368 12.35 6.41 -4.73
N HIS A 369 12.52 7.63 -5.22
CA HIS A 369 13.71 8.43 -4.98
C HIS A 369 13.60 9.17 -3.66
N ALA A 370 14.67 9.15 -2.88
CA ALA A 370 14.80 9.87 -1.62
C ALA A 370 15.88 10.95 -1.73
N VAL A 371 15.58 12.16 -1.24
CA VAL A 371 16.54 13.26 -1.08
C VAL A 371 16.59 13.61 0.39
N SER A 372 17.71 13.30 1.05
CA SER A 372 17.92 13.63 2.45
C SER A 372 18.53 15.03 2.59
N PHE A 373 18.06 15.78 3.57
CA PHE A 373 18.58 17.10 3.98
C PHE A 373 19.38 17.03 5.28
N ALA A 374 19.66 15.83 5.78
CA ALA A 374 20.42 15.62 7.02
C ALA A 374 21.92 15.91 6.87
N GLY A 375 22.40 16.19 5.66
CA GLY A 375 23.81 16.43 5.40
C GLY A 375 24.68 15.19 5.58
N SER A 376 26.00 15.43 5.74
CA SER A 376 27.02 14.38 5.86
C SER A 376 27.82 14.47 7.16
N ILE A 377 27.34 15.22 8.15
CA ILE A 377 28.01 15.43 9.44
C ILE A 377 27.17 14.83 10.57
N PRO A 378 27.74 13.88 11.37
CA PRO A 378 27.05 13.34 12.55
C PRO A 378 26.77 14.45 13.60
N PRO A 379 25.74 14.27 14.44
CA PRO A 379 24.90 13.07 14.57
C PRO A 379 23.73 13.01 13.58
N LEU A 380 23.36 14.13 12.96
CA LEU A 380 22.15 14.21 12.13
C LEU A 380 22.23 13.32 10.87
N SER A 381 23.41 13.26 10.22
CA SER A 381 23.64 12.46 9.02
C SER A 381 23.44 10.96 9.22
N CYS A 382 23.45 10.46 10.48
CA CYS A 382 23.15 9.07 10.80
C CYS A 382 21.73 8.67 10.36
N MET A 383 20.84 9.64 10.17
CA MET A 383 19.50 9.43 9.61
C MET A 383 19.55 8.79 8.21
N ASN A 384 20.62 9.07 7.44
CA ASN A 384 20.77 8.52 6.09
C ASN A 384 20.88 6.99 6.08
N ASP A 385 21.51 6.37 7.10
CA ASP A 385 21.61 4.91 7.21
C ASP A 385 20.25 4.28 7.45
N GLY A 386 19.45 4.89 8.32
CA GLY A 386 18.06 4.47 8.54
C GLY A 386 17.19 4.59 7.30
N LEU A 387 17.33 5.70 6.56
CA LEU A 387 16.62 5.90 5.29
C LEU A 387 17.00 4.84 4.26
N GLN A 388 18.30 4.56 4.08
CA GLN A 388 18.75 3.55 3.12
C GLN A 388 18.13 2.18 3.38
N VAL A 389 18.18 1.72 4.63
CA VAL A 389 17.72 0.38 4.98
C VAL A 389 16.19 0.28 4.89
N SER A 390 15.48 1.26 5.43
CA SER A 390 14.02 1.21 5.50
C SER A 390 13.33 1.41 4.14
N THR A 391 13.99 2.07 3.21
CA THR A 391 13.42 2.40 1.89
C THR A 391 14.02 1.60 0.74
N GLY A 392 15.23 1.04 0.92
CA GLY A 392 16.03 0.50 -0.19
C GLY A 392 16.64 1.58 -1.08
N ALA A 393 16.31 2.86 -0.87
CA ALA A 393 16.90 3.96 -1.60
C ALA A 393 18.35 4.18 -1.15
N THR A 394 19.29 3.63 -1.89
CA THR A 394 20.73 3.73 -1.60
C THR A 394 21.48 4.50 -2.70
N PRO A 395 22.68 5.04 -2.39
CA PRO A 395 23.55 5.58 -3.44
C PRO A 395 23.92 4.54 -4.50
N GLY A 396 24.08 3.26 -4.10
CA GLY A 396 24.37 2.15 -5.01
C GLY A 396 23.25 1.86 -6.01
N HIS A 397 22.01 2.07 -5.61
CA HIS A 397 20.84 2.00 -6.50
C HIS A 397 20.58 3.29 -7.28
N GLY A 398 21.29 4.40 -6.95
CA GLY A 398 21.04 5.72 -7.54
C GLY A 398 19.71 6.35 -7.07
N LEU A 399 19.14 5.85 -5.98
CA LEU A 399 17.83 6.26 -5.46
C LEU A 399 17.93 7.21 -4.26
N LEU A 400 19.11 7.35 -3.62
CA LEU A 400 19.33 8.30 -2.52
C LEU A 400 20.29 9.41 -2.95
N THR A 401 19.86 10.64 -2.71
CA THR A 401 20.72 11.83 -2.80
C THR A 401 20.78 12.50 -1.43
N VAL A 402 22.00 12.82 -0.95
CA VAL A 402 22.20 13.59 0.27
C VAL A 402 22.53 15.03 -0.11
N LYS A 403 21.75 15.98 0.41
CA LYS A 403 22.01 17.42 0.28
C LYS A 403 22.87 17.89 1.44
N ASN A 404 23.91 18.64 1.13
CA ASN A 404 24.79 19.29 2.10
C ASN A 404 24.48 20.78 2.15
N ASP A 405 23.27 21.11 2.59
CA ASP A 405 22.86 22.50 2.78
C ASP A 405 23.66 23.14 3.94
N PRO A 406 23.85 24.47 3.95
CA PRO A 406 24.56 25.15 5.03
C PRO A 406 23.96 24.92 6.42
N VAL A 407 22.66 24.70 6.48
CA VAL A 407 21.94 24.31 7.71
C VAL A 407 21.24 22.98 7.43
N PRO A 408 21.79 21.84 7.87
CA PRO A 408 21.16 20.55 7.71
C PRO A 408 19.88 20.45 8.51
N SER A 409 18.93 19.64 8.04
CA SER A 409 17.60 19.48 8.63
C SER A 409 17.25 18.01 8.74
N PRO A 410 16.60 17.55 9.83
CA PRO A 410 16.12 16.18 9.98
C PRO A 410 14.89 15.95 9.10
N SER A 411 15.07 16.04 7.78
CA SER A 411 14.01 15.93 6.79
C SER A 411 14.48 15.19 5.54
N ALA A 412 13.53 14.57 4.83
CA ALA A 412 13.77 13.99 3.51
C ALA A 412 12.55 14.18 2.60
N GLU A 413 12.82 14.31 1.31
CA GLU A 413 11.81 14.27 0.25
C GLU A 413 11.78 12.87 -0.39
N PHE A 414 10.57 12.41 -0.66
CA PHE A 414 10.32 11.12 -1.29
C PHE A 414 9.46 11.34 -2.54
N THR A 415 9.97 10.87 -3.67
CA THR A 415 9.28 11.00 -4.95
C THR A 415 8.89 9.62 -5.47
N TYR A 416 7.59 9.40 -5.64
CA TYR A 416 7.01 8.21 -6.25
C TYR A 416 6.16 8.62 -7.45
N MET A 417 6.53 8.13 -8.63
CA MET A 417 5.95 8.56 -9.90
C MET A 417 6.04 10.10 -10.05
N ASN A 418 4.90 10.79 -10.19
CA ASN A 418 4.80 12.25 -10.28
C ASN A 418 4.40 12.93 -8.95
N ARG A 419 4.39 12.18 -7.83
CA ARG A 419 3.99 12.68 -6.52
C ARG A 419 5.19 12.77 -5.60
N LYS A 420 5.27 13.84 -4.85
CA LYS A 420 6.37 14.11 -3.93
C LYS A 420 5.84 14.54 -2.57
N ILE A 421 6.42 13.99 -1.52
CA ILE A 421 6.22 14.46 -0.16
C ILE A 421 7.55 14.82 0.49
N ARG A 422 7.51 15.72 1.45
CA ARG A 422 8.58 15.97 2.40
C ARG A 422 8.12 15.55 3.80
N LEU A 423 8.91 14.72 4.45
CA LEU A 423 8.80 14.41 5.86
C LEU A 423 9.85 15.22 6.61
N THR A 424 9.43 15.91 7.67
CA THR A 424 10.31 16.67 8.54
C THR A 424 10.05 16.23 9.98
N LEU A 425 11.10 15.89 10.71
CA LEU A 425 10.97 15.64 12.15
C LEU A 425 10.48 16.91 12.81
N ARG A 426 9.45 16.82 13.64
CA ARG A 426 8.86 17.99 14.30
C ARG A 426 9.90 18.72 15.14
N PRO A 427 9.92 20.05 15.12
CA PRO A 427 10.94 20.84 15.79
C PRO A 427 11.11 20.51 17.28
N GLU A 428 10.00 20.29 17.99
CA GLU A 428 10.00 19.96 19.41
C GLU A 428 10.68 18.60 19.71
N ILE A 429 10.55 17.63 18.80
CA ILE A 429 11.21 16.32 18.93
C ILE A 429 12.69 16.43 18.57
N ALA A 430 13.01 17.18 17.51
CA ALA A 430 14.39 17.43 17.11
C ALA A 430 15.19 18.16 18.20
N GLU A 431 14.59 19.19 18.81
CA GLU A 431 15.17 19.95 19.92
C GLU A 431 15.36 19.10 21.18
N MET A 432 14.36 18.30 21.54
CA MET A 432 14.45 17.37 22.66
C MET A 432 15.64 16.41 22.49
N ILE A 433 15.77 15.77 21.31
CA ILE A 433 16.86 14.84 21.02
C ILE A 433 18.20 15.55 21.06
N SER A 434 18.33 16.71 20.40
CA SER A 434 19.58 17.46 20.33
C SER A 434 20.01 17.94 21.71
N SER A 435 19.11 18.50 22.51
CA SER A 435 19.41 18.97 23.87
C SER A 435 19.87 17.83 24.78
N GLU A 436 19.24 16.65 24.72
CA GLU A 436 19.70 15.50 25.50
C GLU A 436 21.09 15.01 25.07
N LEU A 437 21.41 14.99 23.76
CA LEU A 437 22.72 14.59 23.29
C LEU A 437 23.80 15.61 23.64
N GLU A 438 23.49 16.91 23.56
CA GLU A 438 24.37 17.99 23.97
C GLU A 438 24.66 17.97 25.47
N GLU A 439 23.64 17.74 26.31
CA GLU A 439 23.82 17.61 27.75
C GLU A 439 24.72 16.43 28.11
N LEU A 440 24.48 15.26 27.50
CA LEU A 440 25.32 14.08 27.71
C LEU A 440 26.78 14.33 27.27
N ASN A 441 26.98 14.99 26.13
CA ASN A 441 28.31 15.34 25.65
C ASN A 441 29.00 16.35 26.57
N PHE A 442 28.26 17.32 27.06
CA PHE A 442 28.80 18.32 28.00
C PHE A 442 29.25 17.67 29.31
N ILE A 443 28.47 16.72 29.85
CA ILE A 443 28.77 16.09 31.14
C ILE A 443 29.88 15.03 31.02
N TYR A 444 29.82 14.21 29.99
CA TYR A 444 30.67 13.00 29.91
C TYR A 444 31.75 13.06 28.81
N GLY A 445 31.55 13.90 27.78
CA GLY A 445 32.41 13.98 26.61
C GLY A 445 32.23 12.79 25.64
N LEU A 446 32.50 13.03 24.36
CA LEU A 446 32.32 12.04 23.28
C LEU A 446 33.25 10.84 23.39
N ASP A 447 34.40 10.97 24.07
CA ASP A 447 35.39 9.87 24.27
C ASP A 447 35.02 8.96 25.45
N SER A 448 33.96 9.25 26.18
CA SER A 448 33.54 8.50 27.36
C SER A 448 32.67 7.30 27.00
N ASN A 449 32.98 6.12 27.54
CA ASN A 449 32.11 4.95 27.43
C ASN A 449 30.70 5.22 28.02
N ILE A 450 30.61 6.00 29.10
CA ILE A 450 29.33 6.37 29.74
C ILE A 450 28.46 7.17 28.77
N TYR A 451 29.04 8.08 28.00
CA TYR A 451 28.31 8.81 26.96
C TYR A 451 27.62 7.84 25.98
N TRP A 452 28.36 6.88 25.44
CA TRP A 452 27.84 5.95 24.46
C TRP A 452 26.82 4.96 25.04
N GLU A 453 26.98 4.57 26.31
CA GLU A 453 25.98 3.76 27.01
C GLU A 453 24.65 4.51 27.18
N LEU A 454 24.72 5.82 27.53
CA LEU A 454 23.53 6.64 27.68
C LEU A 454 22.87 6.98 26.34
N VAL A 455 23.65 7.24 25.28
CA VAL A 455 23.15 7.43 23.92
C VAL A 455 22.41 6.17 23.46
N ARG A 456 22.97 4.98 23.70
CA ARG A 456 22.33 3.70 23.39
C ARG A 456 21.02 3.52 24.14
N LYS A 457 21.01 3.81 25.43
CA LYS A 457 19.81 3.75 26.28
C LYS A 457 18.71 4.71 25.78
N ASN A 458 19.08 5.93 25.40
CA ASN A 458 18.15 6.90 24.83
C ASN A 458 17.64 6.43 23.46
N SER A 459 18.49 5.84 22.63
CA SER A 459 18.09 5.32 21.31
C SER A 459 17.03 4.20 21.43
N ILE A 460 17.18 3.28 22.39
CA ILE A 460 16.19 2.24 22.68
C ILE A 460 14.86 2.87 23.14
N ARG A 461 14.93 3.88 24.04
CA ARG A 461 13.76 4.60 24.50
C ARG A 461 13.03 5.29 23.35
N TYR A 462 13.73 6.04 22.48
CA TYR A 462 13.15 6.72 21.34
C TYR A 462 12.56 5.75 20.32
N TRP A 463 13.23 4.62 20.10
CA TRP A 463 12.68 3.60 19.18
C TRP A 463 11.34 3.06 19.68
N ARG A 464 11.25 2.79 20.99
CA ARG A 464 10.04 2.27 21.63
C ARG A 464 8.92 3.31 21.73
N ASP A 465 9.26 4.57 22.11
CA ASP A 465 8.28 5.54 22.57
C ASP A 465 7.80 6.50 21.45
N LEU A 466 8.62 6.78 20.44
CA LEU A 466 8.27 7.72 19.38
C LEU A 466 7.46 7.03 18.27
N ASP A 467 6.21 7.45 18.08
CA ASP A 467 5.36 6.95 16.99
C ASP A 467 5.66 7.70 15.69
N ARG A 468 5.98 6.95 14.62
CA ARG A 468 6.27 7.53 13.29
C ARG A 468 5.10 8.29 12.67
N HIS A 469 3.87 8.07 13.14
CA HIS A 469 2.68 8.79 12.66
C HIS A 469 2.51 10.15 13.36
N GLU A 470 3.17 10.34 14.51
CA GLU A 470 3.05 11.54 15.33
C GLU A 470 4.27 12.47 15.24
N ILE A 471 5.46 11.92 14.99
CA ILE A 471 6.73 12.68 15.08
C ILE A 471 7.12 13.44 13.81
N PHE A 472 6.43 13.23 12.69
CA PHE A 472 6.76 13.87 11.42
C PHE A 472 5.63 14.79 10.93
N ASP A 473 6.02 15.98 10.48
CA ASP A 473 5.19 16.78 9.59
C ASP A 473 5.30 16.24 8.16
N VAL A 474 4.13 15.99 7.55
CA VAL A 474 4.02 15.50 6.17
C VAL A 474 3.53 16.62 5.28
N ARG A 475 4.31 17.00 4.29
CA ARG A 475 3.94 18.06 3.32
C ARG A 475 4.00 17.52 1.90
N VAL A 476 2.93 17.70 1.13
CA VAL A 476 2.95 17.46 -0.32
C VAL A 476 3.76 18.58 -0.97
N VAL A 477 4.66 18.20 -1.88
CA VAL A 477 5.52 19.12 -2.64
C VAL A 477 5.06 19.10 -4.09
N PHE A 478 4.70 20.25 -4.62
CA PHE A 478 4.22 20.44 -6.00
C PHE A 478 5.34 20.83 -6.95
#